data_64275af0a6124e21e1c44dc8e973a1f7
#
_entry.id   64275af0a6124e21e1c44dc8e973a1f7
#
_cell.length_a   1.000
_cell.length_b   1.000
_cell.length_c   1.000
_cell.angle_alpha   90.00
_cell.angle_beta   90.00
_cell.angle_gamma   90.00
#
_symmetry.space_group_name_H-M   'P 1'
#
loop_
_entity.id
_entity.type
_entity.pdbx_description
1 polymer ?
#
loop_
_entity_poly.entity_id
_entity_poly.type
_entity_poly.pdbx_seq_one_letter_code
_entity_poly.pdbx_strand_id
1 'polypeptide(L)'
;MLDLSHRRVGVFIDVQNMYYSARNIYGSKVNFGNIVLKTLGDQRLVRAIAYTVSTKTGEELPFFEALHKMGIEVNTKELLEYDSGHKKGDWDVGITVDIIRMLDMLDVVVIVSGDGDYVPLGEYVKNRGRIFHVASFRESTSSKLVECADVYTNFSDDLPSFLINDPKYRPTPNTKSSAVDTFDDVIAEQQQKEHVELPKPAPKSDQPRRRGRKTNL
;
A
#
# COMPACT_ATOMS: atom_id res chain seq x y z
N MET A 1 -19.74 -8.11 26.93
CA MET A 1 -18.81 -7.56 25.93
C MET A 1 -17.56 -8.41 25.99
N LEU A 2 -17.06 -8.92 24.85
CA LEU A 2 -15.82 -9.70 24.84
C LEU A 2 -14.65 -8.75 25.12
N ASP A 3 -13.80 -9.10 26.09
CA ASP A 3 -12.55 -8.36 26.33
C ASP A 3 -11.54 -8.69 25.22
N LEU A 4 -11.22 -7.68 24.39
CA LEU A 4 -10.30 -7.80 23.28
C LEU A 4 -8.91 -7.22 23.59
N SER A 5 -8.70 -6.71 24.79
CA SER A 5 -7.47 -6.02 25.22
C SER A 5 -6.22 -6.92 25.18
N HIS A 6 -6.41 -8.22 25.20
CA HIS A 6 -5.31 -9.19 25.17
C HIS A 6 -4.86 -9.58 23.75
N ARG A 7 -5.57 -9.15 22.70
CA ARG A 7 -5.19 -9.49 21.32
C ARG A 7 -3.91 -8.80 20.92
N ARG A 8 -3.01 -9.56 20.33
CA ARG A 8 -1.71 -9.11 19.81
C ARG A 8 -1.89 -8.61 18.38
N VAL A 9 -1.62 -7.35 18.15
CA VAL A 9 -1.86 -6.66 16.89
C VAL A 9 -0.54 -6.30 16.21
N GLY A 10 -0.42 -6.65 14.93
CA GLY A 10 0.59 -6.10 14.03
C GLY A 10 -0.06 -5.11 13.07
N VAL A 11 0.52 -3.92 12.94
CA VAL A 11 0.06 -2.88 12.01
C VAL A 11 1.09 -2.73 10.90
N PHE A 12 0.68 -2.93 9.65
CA PHE A 12 1.53 -2.90 8.46
C PHE A 12 1.02 -1.82 7.53
N ILE A 13 1.84 -0.80 7.31
CA ILE A 13 1.42 0.44 6.65
C ILE A 13 2.10 0.56 5.29
N ASP A 14 1.30 0.50 4.23
CA ASP A 14 1.71 0.90 2.89
C ASP A 14 1.67 2.44 2.80
N VAL A 15 2.84 3.05 3.02
CA VAL A 15 2.96 4.51 3.05
C VAL A 15 2.60 5.12 1.70
N GLN A 16 3.01 4.50 0.60
CA GLN A 16 2.76 5.01 -0.73
C GLN A 16 1.27 5.05 -1.05
N ASN A 17 0.55 3.94 -0.81
CA ASN A 17 -0.88 3.86 -1.05
C ASN A 17 -1.65 4.91 -0.24
N MET A 18 -1.31 5.08 1.04
CA MET A 18 -1.95 6.05 1.92
C MET A 18 -1.64 7.50 1.52
N TYR A 19 -0.37 7.76 1.21
CA TYR A 19 0.07 9.09 0.79
C TYR A 19 -0.67 9.56 -0.47
N TYR A 20 -0.72 8.72 -1.51
CA TYR A 20 -1.41 9.08 -2.74
C TYR A 20 -2.92 9.22 -2.57
N SER A 21 -3.52 8.35 -1.77
CA SER A 21 -4.94 8.44 -1.47
C SER A 21 -5.28 9.77 -0.80
N ALA A 22 -4.54 10.17 0.23
CA ALA A 22 -4.76 11.43 0.93
C ALA A 22 -4.48 12.64 0.05
N ARG A 23 -3.39 12.61 -0.73
CA ARG A 23 -3.00 13.71 -1.62
C ARG A 23 -3.98 13.91 -2.76
N ASN A 24 -4.32 12.84 -3.48
CA ASN A 24 -5.11 12.94 -4.70
C ASN A 24 -6.59 13.20 -4.43
N ILE A 25 -7.12 12.66 -3.33
CA ILE A 25 -8.56 12.77 -3.02
C ILE A 25 -8.83 14.01 -2.16
N TYR A 26 -7.97 14.28 -1.16
CA TYR A 26 -8.23 15.31 -0.14
C TYR A 26 -7.24 16.48 -0.14
N GLY A 27 -6.16 16.40 -0.94
CA GLY A 27 -5.12 17.42 -0.94
C GLY A 27 -4.46 17.61 0.43
N SER A 28 -4.30 16.54 1.19
CA SER A 28 -3.87 16.59 2.59
C SER A 28 -2.79 15.54 2.87
N LYS A 29 -2.09 15.70 4.00
CA LYS A 29 -1.11 14.72 4.50
C LYS A 29 -1.78 13.75 5.46
N VAL A 30 -1.20 12.55 5.58
CA VAL A 30 -1.71 11.48 6.44
C VAL A 30 -1.16 11.62 7.87
N ASN A 31 -2.01 11.40 8.87
CA ASN A 31 -1.62 11.27 10.27
C ASN A 31 -1.41 9.79 10.64
N PHE A 32 -0.21 9.28 10.37
CA PHE A 32 0.11 7.87 10.62
C PHE A 32 0.04 7.47 12.10
N GLY A 33 0.37 8.38 13.02
CA GLY A 33 0.23 8.12 14.45
C GLY A 33 -1.21 7.85 14.86
N ASN A 34 -2.14 8.66 14.39
CA ASN A 34 -3.56 8.45 14.67
C ASN A 34 -4.11 7.20 13.98
N ILE A 35 -3.59 6.85 12.78
CA ILE A 35 -3.96 5.59 12.13
C ILE A 35 -3.64 4.42 13.05
N VAL A 36 -2.41 4.33 13.57
CA VAL A 36 -2.01 3.25 14.48
C VAL A 36 -2.88 3.25 15.74
N LEU A 37 -3.06 4.39 16.38
CA LEU A 37 -3.86 4.49 17.62
C LEU A 37 -5.32 4.07 17.42
N LYS A 38 -5.95 4.53 16.33
CA LYS A 38 -7.36 4.24 16.06
C LYS A 38 -7.60 2.78 15.63
N THR A 39 -6.68 2.20 14.84
CA THR A 39 -6.79 0.79 14.41
C THR A 39 -6.42 -0.19 15.53
N LEU A 40 -5.55 0.23 16.43
CA LEU A 40 -5.17 -0.56 17.60
C LEU A 40 -6.31 -0.63 18.63
N GLY A 41 -7.00 0.48 18.89
CA GLY A 41 -7.97 0.58 19.98
C GLY A 41 -7.34 0.20 21.33
N ASP A 42 -8.05 -0.61 22.13
CA ASP A 42 -7.57 -1.08 23.44
C ASP A 42 -6.70 -2.34 23.37
N GLN A 43 -6.35 -2.80 22.16
CA GLN A 43 -5.59 -4.02 21.96
C GLN A 43 -4.08 -3.79 22.16
N ARG A 44 -3.31 -4.89 22.27
CA ARG A 44 -1.87 -4.83 22.51
C ARG A 44 -1.09 -4.76 21.20
N LEU A 45 -0.42 -3.66 20.96
CA LEU A 45 0.51 -3.52 19.83
C LEU A 45 1.74 -4.43 20.02
N VAL A 46 2.02 -5.26 19.01
CA VAL A 46 3.27 -6.03 18.91
C VAL A 46 4.28 -5.21 18.10
N ARG A 47 3.92 -4.81 16.89
CA ARG A 47 4.72 -3.94 16.02
C ARG A 47 3.83 -3.08 15.13
N ALA A 48 4.28 -1.88 14.83
CA ALA A 48 3.77 -1.05 13.75
C ALA A 48 4.93 -0.79 12.78
N ILE A 49 4.76 -1.13 11.51
CA ILE A 49 5.81 -1.05 10.50
C ILE A 49 5.28 -0.27 9.31
N ALA A 50 5.98 0.79 8.94
CA ALA A 50 5.73 1.58 7.75
C ALA A 50 6.71 1.15 6.65
N TYR A 51 6.18 0.87 5.47
CA TYR A 51 6.94 0.47 4.29
C TYR A 51 6.95 1.62 3.29
N THR A 52 8.13 2.05 2.91
CA THR A 52 8.31 3.22 2.05
C THR A 52 9.56 3.08 1.19
N VAL A 53 9.76 4.02 0.29
CA VAL A 53 10.98 4.10 -0.51
C VAL A 53 11.90 5.17 0.04
N SER A 54 13.21 5.00 -0.15
CA SER A 54 14.21 6.01 0.15
C SER A 54 14.81 6.52 -1.14
N THR A 55 15.13 7.81 -1.17
CA THR A 55 15.85 8.46 -2.25
C THR A 55 17.32 8.64 -1.88
N LYS A 56 18.18 8.88 -2.87
CA LYS A 56 19.60 9.16 -2.61
C LYS A 56 19.81 10.52 -1.95
N THR A 57 18.83 11.41 -2.02
CA THR A 57 18.90 12.76 -1.46
C THR A 57 18.66 12.80 0.04
N GLY A 58 17.97 11.79 0.60
CA GLY A 58 17.67 11.70 2.03
C GLY A 58 16.66 12.75 2.54
N GLU A 59 15.91 13.37 1.66
CA GLU A 59 14.92 14.40 2.03
C GLU A 59 13.77 13.85 2.89
N GLU A 60 13.55 12.54 2.83
CA GLU A 60 12.57 11.81 3.62
C GLU A 60 12.98 11.54 5.07
N LEU A 61 14.24 11.80 5.46
CA LEU A 61 14.73 11.52 6.81
C LEU A 61 13.91 12.17 7.92
N PRO A 62 13.48 13.45 7.83
CA PRO A 62 12.63 14.05 8.85
C PRO A 62 11.28 13.32 9.02
N PHE A 63 10.73 12.78 7.93
CA PHE A 63 9.51 11.98 7.97
C PHE A 63 9.76 10.64 8.68
N PHE A 64 10.87 9.96 8.39
CA PHE A 64 11.22 8.70 9.06
C PHE A 64 11.45 8.92 10.57
N GLU A 65 12.13 10.01 10.94
CA GLU A 65 12.29 10.37 12.35
C GLU A 65 10.94 10.63 13.03
N ALA A 66 9.99 11.26 12.36
CA ALA A 66 8.66 11.49 12.89
C ALA A 66 7.91 10.17 13.14
N LEU A 67 8.00 9.20 12.21
CA LEU A 67 7.43 7.86 12.38
C LEU A 67 8.07 7.13 13.58
N HIS A 68 9.39 7.16 13.69
CA HIS A 68 10.10 6.54 14.82
C HIS A 68 9.71 7.15 16.17
N LYS A 69 9.52 8.47 16.25
CA LYS A 69 9.03 9.14 17.48
C LYS A 69 7.62 8.69 17.88
N MET A 70 6.83 8.23 16.93
CA MET A 70 5.49 7.66 17.18
C MET A 70 5.52 6.14 17.48
N GLY A 71 6.72 5.54 17.56
CA GLY A 71 6.86 4.08 17.77
C GLY A 71 6.58 3.24 16.54
N ILE A 72 6.62 3.84 15.34
CA ILE A 72 6.44 3.16 14.07
C ILE A 72 7.82 2.85 13.48
N GLU A 73 8.10 1.58 13.23
CA GLU A 73 9.31 1.13 12.56
C GLU A 73 9.24 1.47 11.08
N VAL A 74 10.37 1.77 10.44
CA VAL A 74 10.41 2.13 9.03
C VAL A 74 11.26 1.13 8.25
N ASN A 75 10.64 0.45 7.31
CA ASN A 75 11.32 -0.39 6.33
C ASN A 75 11.41 0.37 5.00
N THR A 76 12.65 0.53 4.50
CA THR A 76 12.89 1.26 3.26
C THR A 76 13.48 0.35 2.19
N LYS A 77 13.15 0.64 0.93
CA LYS A 77 13.86 0.16 -0.26
C LYS A 77 14.44 1.35 -0.99
N GLU A 78 15.67 1.21 -1.50
CA GLU A 78 16.14 2.19 -2.47
C GLU A 78 15.29 2.16 -3.73
N LEU A 79 14.95 3.34 -4.19
CA LEU A 79 14.25 3.50 -5.45
C LEU A 79 15.20 3.09 -6.59
N LEU A 80 14.90 1.97 -7.25
CA LEU A 80 15.65 1.52 -8.41
C LEU A 80 15.19 2.29 -9.65
N GLU A 81 16.08 3.11 -10.19
CA GLU A 81 15.90 3.75 -11.48
C GLU A 81 16.53 2.84 -12.56
N TYR A 82 15.72 2.38 -13.50
CA TYR A 82 16.21 1.67 -14.67
C TYR A 82 16.54 2.67 -15.79
N ASP A 83 17.50 2.34 -16.65
CA ASP A 83 17.88 3.15 -17.81
C ASP A 83 16.72 3.46 -18.76
N SER A 84 15.64 2.68 -18.69
CA SER A 84 14.38 2.93 -19.39
C SER A 84 13.50 4.02 -18.75
N GLY A 85 13.93 4.62 -17.64
CA GLY A 85 13.16 5.60 -16.88
C GLY A 85 12.05 5.00 -16.01
N HIS A 86 11.94 3.68 -15.93
CA HIS A 86 11.02 3.01 -15.01
C HIS A 86 11.62 2.98 -13.61
N LYS A 87 10.82 3.44 -12.63
CA LYS A 87 11.16 3.37 -11.21
C LYS A 87 10.30 2.28 -10.58
N LYS A 88 10.90 1.32 -9.89
CA LYS A 88 10.18 0.26 -9.18
C LYS A 88 10.49 0.31 -7.68
N GLY A 89 9.45 0.43 -6.88
CA GLY A 89 9.56 0.53 -5.43
C GLY A 89 8.33 0.03 -4.69
N ASP A 90 7.52 -0.87 -5.30
CA ASP A 90 6.38 -1.45 -4.62
C ASP A 90 6.81 -2.34 -3.43
N TRP A 91 5.98 -2.37 -2.40
CA TRP A 91 6.25 -3.12 -1.17
C TRP A 91 5.31 -4.31 -0.97
N ASP A 92 4.37 -4.60 -1.87
CA ASP A 92 3.30 -5.59 -1.68
C ASP A 92 3.84 -6.96 -1.31
N VAL A 93 4.85 -7.44 -2.04
CA VAL A 93 5.53 -8.70 -1.73
C VAL A 93 6.28 -8.61 -0.40
N GLY A 94 6.96 -7.49 -0.12
CA GLY A 94 7.71 -7.29 1.12
C GLY A 94 6.78 -7.28 2.35
N ILE A 95 5.71 -6.52 2.29
CA ILE A 95 4.67 -6.47 3.33
C ILE A 95 4.07 -7.85 3.55
N THR A 96 3.69 -8.53 2.46
CA THR A 96 3.11 -9.87 2.50
C THR A 96 4.03 -10.86 3.20
N VAL A 97 5.32 -10.88 2.84
CA VAL A 97 6.32 -11.79 3.44
C VAL A 97 6.50 -11.50 4.93
N ASP A 98 6.59 -10.22 5.32
CA ASP A 98 6.78 -9.85 6.72
C ASP A 98 5.53 -10.21 7.57
N ILE A 99 4.32 -10.00 7.04
CA ILE A 99 3.09 -10.45 7.71
C ILE A 99 3.10 -11.96 7.92
N ILE A 100 3.44 -12.76 6.89
CA ILE A 100 3.50 -14.23 6.98
C ILE A 100 4.51 -14.67 8.04
N ARG A 101 5.69 -14.06 8.10
CA ARG A 101 6.73 -14.36 9.09
C ARG A 101 6.30 -14.06 10.53
N MET A 102 5.46 -13.04 10.71
CA MET A 102 5.01 -12.60 12.03
C MET A 102 3.70 -13.25 12.47
N LEU A 103 3.01 -13.97 11.59
CA LEU A 103 1.64 -14.41 11.82
C LEU A 103 1.44 -15.26 13.08
N ASP A 104 2.44 -16.05 13.46
CA ASP A 104 2.35 -16.89 14.67
C ASP A 104 2.41 -16.07 15.98
N MET A 105 2.89 -14.82 15.91
CA MET A 105 2.96 -13.90 17.03
C MET A 105 1.73 -13.00 17.15
N LEU A 106 0.84 -13.00 16.15
CA LEU A 106 -0.27 -12.06 16.02
C LEU A 106 -1.61 -12.77 16.15
N ASP A 107 -2.58 -12.06 16.69
CA ASP A 107 -3.99 -12.45 16.71
C ASP A 107 -4.79 -11.62 15.69
N VAL A 108 -4.32 -10.39 15.42
CA VAL A 108 -4.89 -9.46 14.46
C VAL A 108 -3.78 -8.91 13.57
N VAL A 109 -4.01 -8.96 12.26
CA VAL A 109 -3.19 -8.32 11.24
C VAL A 109 -3.94 -7.11 10.71
N VAL A 110 -3.42 -5.92 10.94
CA VAL A 110 -3.95 -4.68 10.36
C VAL A 110 -3.12 -4.32 9.14
N ILE A 111 -3.73 -4.34 7.96
CA ILE A 111 -3.15 -3.77 6.75
C ILE A 111 -3.70 -2.37 6.52
N VAL A 112 -2.80 -1.39 6.42
CA VAL A 112 -3.15 0.00 6.13
C VAL A 112 -2.85 0.25 4.66
N SER A 113 -3.79 -0.15 3.82
CA SER A 113 -3.77 -0.01 2.35
C SER A 113 -5.16 -0.23 1.79
N GLY A 114 -5.46 0.40 0.66
CA GLY A 114 -6.67 0.17 -0.14
C GLY A 114 -6.46 -0.80 -1.31
N ASP A 115 -5.25 -1.34 -1.47
CA ASP A 115 -4.88 -2.13 -2.63
C ASP A 115 -5.52 -3.52 -2.64
N GLY A 116 -6.19 -3.85 -3.75
CA GLY A 116 -6.83 -5.15 -3.96
C GLY A 116 -5.86 -6.33 -4.05
N ASP A 117 -4.58 -6.08 -4.30
CA ASP A 117 -3.55 -7.12 -4.40
C ASP A 117 -3.28 -7.80 -3.06
N TYR A 118 -3.74 -7.21 -1.95
CA TYR A 118 -3.71 -7.84 -0.62
C TYR A 118 -4.86 -8.83 -0.35
N VAL A 119 -5.82 -9.03 -1.25
CA VAL A 119 -6.91 -10.01 -1.07
C VAL A 119 -6.37 -11.43 -0.80
N PRO A 120 -5.41 -11.97 -1.59
CA PRO A 120 -4.86 -13.31 -1.32
C PRO A 120 -4.18 -13.42 0.04
N LEU A 121 -3.52 -12.33 0.51
CA LEU A 121 -2.95 -12.27 1.85
C LEU A 121 -4.05 -12.33 2.92
N GLY A 122 -5.14 -11.57 2.75
CA GLY A 122 -6.27 -11.58 3.67
C GLY A 122 -6.90 -12.97 3.81
N GLU A 123 -7.11 -13.66 2.69
CA GLU A 123 -7.59 -15.06 2.71
C GLU A 123 -6.63 -15.99 3.45
N TYR A 124 -5.32 -15.83 3.23
CA TYR A 124 -4.31 -16.61 3.93
C TYR A 124 -4.32 -16.36 5.44
N VAL A 125 -4.38 -15.11 5.88
CA VAL A 125 -4.43 -14.70 7.29
C VAL A 125 -5.65 -15.31 7.98
N LYS A 126 -6.82 -15.22 7.36
CA LYS A 126 -8.08 -15.79 7.86
C LYS A 126 -8.03 -17.33 7.93
N ASN A 127 -7.47 -18.00 6.92
CA ASN A 127 -7.28 -19.44 6.90
C ASN A 127 -6.32 -19.93 8.01
N ARG A 128 -5.45 -19.06 8.51
CA ARG A 128 -4.59 -19.32 9.67
C ARG A 128 -5.28 -18.99 11.00
N GLY A 129 -6.57 -18.67 10.99
CA GLY A 129 -7.36 -18.37 12.18
C GLY A 129 -7.03 -17.02 12.81
N ARG A 130 -6.49 -16.06 12.04
CA ARG A 130 -6.21 -14.69 12.49
C ARG A 130 -7.24 -13.73 11.93
N ILE A 131 -7.43 -12.61 12.61
CA ILE A 131 -8.33 -11.55 12.16
C ILE A 131 -7.59 -10.70 11.13
N PHE A 132 -8.18 -10.51 9.97
CA PHE A 132 -7.70 -9.61 8.93
C PHE A 132 -8.46 -8.29 8.99
N HIS A 133 -7.78 -7.23 9.41
CA HIS A 133 -8.32 -5.88 9.55
C HIS A 133 -7.74 -4.98 8.47
N VAL A 134 -8.59 -4.42 7.63
CA VAL A 134 -8.23 -3.45 6.59
C VAL A 134 -8.55 -2.05 7.09
N ALA A 135 -7.65 -1.10 6.85
CA ALA A 135 -7.82 0.29 7.25
C ALA A 135 -7.35 1.22 6.12
N SER A 136 -8.24 2.05 5.56
CA SER A 136 -7.95 2.88 4.40
C SER A 136 -9.04 3.91 4.12
N PHE A 137 -8.77 4.82 3.16
CA PHE A 137 -9.80 5.73 2.64
C PHE A 137 -10.71 4.97 1.68
N ARG A 138 -12.03 5.05 1.90
CA ARG A 138 -13.04 4.27 1.16
C ARG A 138 -12.94 4.45 -0.36
N GLU A 139 -12.67 5.67 -0.81
CA GLU A 139 -12.68 6.07 -2.22
C GLU A 139 -11.52 5.45 -3.01
N SER A 140 -10.41 5.12 -2.36
CA SER A 140 -9.24 4.46 -2.96
C SER A 140 -9.12 2.98 -2.59
N THR A 141 -10.17 2.39 -2.00
CA THR A 141 -10.11 1.00 -1.53
C THR A 141 -10.86 0.07 -2.47
N SER A 142 -10.22 -1.02 -2.85
CA SER A 142 -10.83 -2.11 -3.60
C SER A 142 -12.02 -2.70 -2.84
N SER A 143 -13.16 -2.82 -3.51
CA SER A 143 -14.35 -3.45 -2.91
C SER A 143 -14.09 -4.89 -2.49
N LYS A 144 -13.29 -5.63 -3.27
CA LYS A 144 -12.91 -7.01 -2.94
C LYS A 144 -12.08 -7.10 -1.66
N LEU A 145 -11.22 -6.09 -1.41
CA LEU A 145 -10.43 -6.05 -0.19
C LEU A 145 -11.33 -5.79 1.03
N VAL A 146 -12.30 -4.88 0.91
CA VAL A 146 -13.29 -4.63 1.97
C VAL A 146 -14.13 -5.87 2.25
N GLU A 147 -14.58 -6.59 1.22
CA GLU A 147 -15.36 -7.83 1.35
C GLU A 147 -14.52 -8.96 2.00
N CYS A 148 -13.22 -8.99 1.74
CA CYS A 148 -12.30 -9.96 2.32
C CYS A 148 -12.04 -9.71 3.82
N ALA A 149 -12.12 -8.47 4.29
CA ALA A 149 -11.78 -8.07 5.65
C ALA A 149 -12.76 -8.61 6.69
N ASP A 150 -12.26 -9.07 7.85
CA ASP A 150 -13.09 -9.33 9.02
C ASP A 150 -13.51 -8.02 9.73
N VAL A 151 -12.62 -7.00 9.65
CA VAL A 151 -12.85 -5.66 10.19
C VAL A 151 -12.38 -4.64 9.15
N TYR A 152 -13.18 -3.61 8.92
CA TYR A 152 -12.80 -2.49 8.06
C TYR A 152 -12.91 -1.17 8.82
N THR A 153 -11.79 -0.43 8.89
CA THR A 153 -11.77 0.94 9.38
C THR A 153 -11.73 1.91 8.20
N ASN A 154 -12.83 2.60 7.98
CA ASN A 154 -12.95 3.61 6.93
C ASN A 154 -12.45 4.97 7.45
N PHE A 155 -11.33 5.45 6.92
CA PHE A 155 -10.79 6.75 7.29
C PHE A 155 -11.65 7.93 6.81
N SER A 156 -12.44 7.71 5.76
CA SER A 156 -13.31 8.74 5.19
C SER A 156 -14.47 9.11 6.12
N ASP A 157 -14.77 8.27 7.13
CA ASP A 157 -15.82 8.56 8.11
C ASP A 157 -15.38 9.59 9.19
N ASP A 158 -14.05 9.79 9.37
CA ASP A 158 -13.49 10.73 10.36
C ASP A 158 -12.19 11.38 9.83
N LEU A 159 -12.28 12.05 8.67
CA LEU A 159 -11.13 12.69 8.02
C LEU A 159 -10.29 13.58 8.93
N PRO A 160 -10.87 14.41 9.84
CA PRO A 160 -10.07 15.23 10.74
C PRO A 160 -9.12 14.45 11.65
N SER A 161 -9.45 13.20 11.97
CA SER A 161 -8.58 12.34 12.79
C SER A 161 -7.41 11.75 11.97
N PHE A 162 -7.59 11.52 10.68
CA PHE A 162 -6.63 10.80 9.86
C PHE A 162 -5.81 11.68 8.92
N LEU A 163 -6.23 12.95 8.73
CA LEU A 163 -5.54 13.90 7.88
C LEU A 163 -4.92 15.03 8.71
N ILE A 164 -3.79 15.54 8.22
CA ILE A 164 -3.13 16.74 8.77
C ILE A 164 -3.46 17.89 7.84
N ASN A 165 -4.25 18.85 8.33
CA ASN A 165 -4.49 20.10 7.62
C ASN A 165 -3.22 20.96 7.67
N ASP A 166 -2.44 20.96 6.59
CA ASP A 166 -1.33 21.86 6.42
C ASP A 166 -1.82 23.11 5.65
N PRO A 167 -1.88 24.31 6.26
CA PRO A 167 -2.32 25.52 5.57
C PRO A 167 -1.45 25.90 4.36
N LYS A 168 -0.23 25.36 4.29
CA LYS A 168 0.71 25.56 3.18
C LYS A 168 0.45 24.59 2.01
N TYR A 169 -0.27 23.50 2.26
CA TYR A 169 -0.61 22.53 1.24
C TYR A 169 -1.94 22.89 0.60
N ARG A 170 -1.90 23.60 -0.52
CA ARG A 170 -3.06 23.80 -1.38
C ARG A 170 -2.97 22.80 -2.53
N PRO A 171 -4.00 21.98 -2.80
CA PRO A 171 -4.03 21.15 -3.98
C PRO A 171 -3.96 22.07 -5.20
N THR A 172 -2.87 22.03 -5.94
CA THR A 172 -2.79 22.71 -7.23
C THR A 172 -3.39 21.77 -8.27
N PRO A 173 -4.48 22.18 -8.93
CA PRO A 173 -4.91 21.46 -10.12
C PRO A 173 -3.82 21.67 -11.17
N ASN A 174 -3.06 20.61 -11.43
CA ASN A 174 -2.23 20.39 -12.61
C ASN A 174 -1.44 21.61 -13.12
N THR A 175 -0.44 22.07 -12.38
CA THR A 175 0.57 23.00 -12.92
C THR A 175 1.96 22.47 -12.54
N LYS A 176 2.75 22.20 -13.59
CA LYS A 176 4.19 21.96 -13.48
C LYS A 176 4.82 23.13 -12.72
N SER A 177 5.16 22.95 -11.48
CA SER A 177 5.88 23.90 -10.66
C SER A 177 7.27 23.36 -10.42
N SER A 178 8.24 24.06 -10.95
CA SER A 178 9.66 23.90 -10.68
C SER A 178 9.96 24.31 -9.24
N ALA A 179 10.74 23.47 -8.59
CA ALA A 179 11.44 23.63 -7.32
C ALA A 179 10.72 23.13 -6.05
N VAL A 180 11.30 22.05 -5.50
CA VAL A 180 11.28 21.60 -4.10
C VAL A 180 9.99 20.91 -3.63
N ASP A 181 9.80 19.69 -4.12
CA ASP A 181 9.13 18.62 -3.38
C ASP A 181 9.62 17.26 -3.89
N THR A 182 10.92 17.01 -3.75
CA THR A 182 11.62 15.88 -4.39
C THR A 182 11.11 14.50 -3.93
N PHE A 183 10.70 14.36 -2.68
CA PHE A 183 10.09 13.12 -2.22
C PHE A 183 8.68 12.94 -2.82
N ASP A 184 7.91 13.99 -2.82
CA ASP A 184 6.54 14.02 -3.37
C ASP A 184 6.53 13.79 -4.88
N ASP A 185 7.49 14.37 -5.62
CA ASP A 185 7.57 14.25 -7.09
C ASP A 185 8.09 12.88 -7.54
N VAL A 186 9.07 12.30 -6.83
CA VAL A 186 9.60 10.98 -7.12
C VAL A 186 8.53 9.90 -6.96
N ILE A 187 7.70 10.04 -5.94
CA ILE A 187 6.61 9.11 -5.73
C ILE A 187 5.47 9.34 -6.76
N ALA A 188 5.14 10.59 -7.13
CA ALA A 188 4.08 10.91 -8.10
C ALA A 188 4.38 10.42 -9.53
N GLU A 189 5.63 10.45 -9.96
CA GLU A 189 6.02 9.94 -11.28
C GLU A 189 5.86 8.42 -11.44
N GLN A 190 5.86 7.65 -10.36
CA GLN A 190 5.74 6.19 -10.41
C GLN A 190 4.32 5.75 -10.81
N GLN A 191 3.28 6.35 -10.25
CA GLN A 191 1.90 5.93 -10.52
C GLN A 191 1.40 6.34 -11.92
N GLN A 192 1.92 7.43 -12.49
CA GLN A 192 1.55 7.80 -13.87
C GLN A 192 2.10 6.82 -14.91
N LYS A 193 3.12 6.03 -14.57
CA LYS A 193 3.77 5.07 -15.49
C LYS A 193 3.23 3.63 -15.35
N GLU A 194 2.56 3.30 -14.25
CA GLU A 194 1.92 1.96 -14.08
C GLU A 194 0.64 1.79 -14.92
N HIS A 195 0.07 2.86 -15.45
CA HIS A 195 -1.06 2.83 -16.39
C HIS A 195 -0.67 2.69 -17.87
N VAL A 196 0.56 2.28 -18.20
CA VAL A 196 0.91 1.94 -19.57
C VAL A 196 0.40 0.53 -19.87
N GLU A 197 -0.59 0.46 -20.77
CA GLU A 197 -1.17 -0.77 -21.32
C GLU A 197 -0.09 -1.83 -21.62
N LEU A 198 -0.31 -3.02 -21.09
CA LEU A 198 0.43 -4.21 -21.50
C LEU A 198 0.39 -4.33 -23.03
N PRO A 199 1.49 -4.59 -23.71
CA PRO A 199 1.49 -4.79 -25.16
C PRO A 199 0.54 -5.95 -25.50
N LYS A 200 -0.41 -5.67 -26.41
CA LYS A 200 -1.34 -6.69 -26.90
C LYS A 200 -0.55 -7.91 -27.39
N PRO A 201 -0.96 -9.13 -27.05
CA PRO A 201 -0.28 -10.33 -27.53
C PRO A 201 -0.24 -10.31 -29.07
N ALA A 202 0.93 -10.61 -29.61
CA ALA A 202 1.14 -10.66 -31.06
C ALA A 202 0.13 -11.61 -31.71
N PRO A 203 -0.41 -11.29 -32.90
CA PRO A 203 -1.33 -12.16 -33.61
C PRO A 203 -0.65 -13.52 -33.87
N LYS A 204 -1.36 -14.61 -33.52
CA LYS A 204 -0.88 -15.97 -33.76
C LYS A 204 -0.59 -16.11 -35.27
N SER A 205 0.65 -16.38 -35.60
CA SER A 205 1.04 -16.71 -36.95
C SER A 205 0.29 -17.97 -37.42
N ASP A 206 -0.42 -17.85 -38.53
CA ASP A 206 -1.05 -18.95 -39.23
C ASP A 206 0.02 -20.00 -39.62
N GLN A 207 0.02 -21.14 -38.95
CA GLN A 207 0.82 -22.27 -39.37
C GLN A 207 0.15 -22.90 -40.59
N PRO A 208 0.87 -23.14 -41.70
CA PRO A 208 0.31 -23.79 -42.88
C PRO A 208 -0.11 -25.23 -42.56
N ARG A 209 -1.38 -25.55 -42.85
CA ARG A 209 -1.94 -26.88 -42.75
C ARG A 209 -1.11 -27.85 -43.55
N ARG A 210 -0.45 -28.83 -42.93
CA ARG A 210 0.20 -29.98 -43.57
C ARG A 210 -0.87 -30.76 -44.33
N ARG A 211 -0.74 -30.75 -45.68
CA ARG A 211 -1.51 -31.61 -46.57
C ARG A 211 -1.19 -33.07 -46.26
N GLY A 212 -2.21 -33.83 -45.89
CA GLY A 212 -2.11 -35.27 -45.73
C GLY A 212 -1.71 -35.96 -47.02
N ARG A 213 -0.66 -36.76 -46.95
CA ARG A 213 -0.27 -37.72 -48.02
C ARG A 213 -1.30 -38.83 -48.03
N LYS A 214 -2.02 -38.94 -49.16
CA LYS A 214 -2.77 -40.16 -49.51
C LYS A 214 -1.76 -41.26 -49.86
N THR A 215 -1.74 -42.32 -49.09
CA THR A 215 -1.14 -43.61 -49.51
C THR A 215 -2.25 -44.46 -50.09
N ASN A 216 -2.16 -44.70 -51.38
CA ASN A 216 -2.82 -45.83 -52.04
C ASN A 216 -2.03 -47.12 -51.72
N LEU A 217 -2.75 -48.11 -51.16
CA LEU A 217 -2.67 -49.51 -51.54
C LEU A 217 -3.71 -50.28 -50.74
#